data_1c9458245e939ab367c9834a031f0539
#
_entry.id   1c9458245e939ab367c9834a031f0539
#
_cell.length_a   1.000
_cell.length_b   1.000
_cell.length_c   1.000
_cell.angle_alpha   90.00
_cell.angle_beta   90.00
_cell.angle_gamma   90.00
#
_symmetry.space_group_name_H-M   'P 1'
#
loop_
_entity.id
_entity.type
_entity.pdbx_description
1 polymer ?
#
loop_
_entity_poly.entity_id
_entity_poly.type
_entity_poly.pdbx_seq_one_letter_code
_entity_poly.pdbx_strand_id
1 'polypeptide(L)'
;AKYQKLAEKPKFAELRQSTPVIGIWDDHDYGANDAGNEYPLKAESKQIMLDFFGEPQDSVRRQRADGAYTSYMLGETGQEVHIIMPDLRYNRGALNSVGRLEYVTQRAPNQQGPYSPSAISGASMLGEQQWQWLEQELAKPADVKIIASSIQVLAEFSGWEAWHNFPADQQRLFDLIE
;
A
#
# COMPACT_ATOMS: atom_id res chain seq x y z
N ALA A 1 -20.20 -7.04 3.36
CA ALA A 1 -19.43 -5.86 3.09
C ALA A 1 -18.91 -5.81 1.65
N LYS A 2 -17.96 -4.90 1.29
CA LYS A 2 -17.48 -4.71 -0.11
C LYS A 2 -16.80 -5.96 -0.66
N TYR A 3 -15.91 -6.58 0.11
CA TYR A 3 -15.23 -7.82 -0.26
C TYR A 3 -16.20 -8.96 -0.57
N GLN A 4 -17.24 -9.14 0.25
CA GLN A 4 -18.27 -10.15 -0.01
C GLN A 4 -18.99 -9.90 -1.35
N LYS A 5 -19.37 -8.64 -1.63
CA LYS A 5 -19.99 -8.27 -2.90
C LYS A 5 -19.09 -8.56 -4.11
N LEU A 6 -17.77 -8.41 -3.96
CA LEU A 6 -16.80 -8.78 -5.00
C LEU A 6 -16.71 -10.29 -5.14
N ALA A 7 -16.63 -11.03 -4.03
CA ALA A 7 -16.56 -12.48 -4.05
C ALA A 7 -17.79 -13.14 -4.73
N GLU A 8 -18.95 -12.51 -4.62
CA GLU A 8 -20.21 -12.97 -5.22
C GLU A 8 -20.35 -12.64 -6.72
N LYS A 9 -19.41 -11.85 -7.30
CA LYS A 9 -19.41 -11.57 -8.75
C LYS A 9 -19.06 -12.86 -9.52
N PRO A 10 -19.92 -13.36 -10.43
CA PRO A 10 -19.71 -14.67 -11.06
C PRO A 10 -18.34 -14.82 -11.74
N LYS A 11 -17.92 -13.82 -12.50
CA LYS A 11 -16.61 -13.85 -13.19
C LYS A 11 -15.42 -13.80 -12.23
N PHE A 12 -15.54 -13.12 -11.11
CA PHE A 12 -14.49 -13.11 -10.09
C PHE A 12 -14.44 -14.43 -9.32
N ALA A 13 -15.61 -15.01 -9.01
CA ALA A 13 -15.69 -16.32 -8.38
C ALA A 13 -15.09 -17.41 -9.29
N GLU A 14 -15.38 -17.37 -10.59
CA GLU A 14 -14.79 -18.26 -11.61
C GLU A 14 -13.26 -18.11 -11.67
N LEU A 15 -12.74 -16.89 -11.70
CA LEU A 15 -11.30 -16.62 -11.69
C LEU A 15 -10.63 -17.25 -10.47
N ARG A 16 -11.19 -17.05 -9.28
CA ARG A 16 -10.62 -17.59 -8.03
C ARG A 16 -10.62 -19.12 -7.93
N GLN A 17 -11.42 -19.82 -8.73
CA GLN A 17 -11.40 -21.29 -8.79
C GLN A 17 -10.23 -21.83 -9.61
N SER A 18 -9.75 -21.07 -10.58
CA SER A 18 -8.71 -21.50 -11.52
C SER A 18 -7.37 -20.80 -11.31
N THR A 19 -7.35 -19.67 -10.62
CA THR A 19 -6.15 -18.83 -10.51
C THR A 19 -6.01 -18.29 -9.07
N PRO A 20 -4.85 -18.49 -8.43
CA PRO A 20 -4.55 -17.83 -7.16
C PRO A 20 -4.61 -16.30 -7.31
N VAL A 21 -5.35 -15.66 -6.42
CA VAL A 21 -5.47 -14.19 -6.37
C VAL A 21 -4.80 -13.70 -5.10
N ILE A 22 -3.71 -12.96 -5.24
CA ILE A 22 -3.02 -12.28 -4.15
C ILE A 22 -3.34 -10.79 -4.18
N GLY A 23 -3.24 -10.11 -3.06
CA GLY A 23 -3.55 -8.69 -3.03
C GLY A 23 -3.13 -7.99 -1.74
N ILE A 24 -3.09 -6.68 -1.84
CA ILE A 24 -2.99 -5.74 -0.75
C ILE A 24 -4.09 -4.68 -0.96
N TRP A 25 -4.52 -4.05 0.08
CA TRP A 25 -5.54 -2.98 0.03
C TRP A 25 -5.02 -1.65 -0.50
N ASP A 26 -5.97 -0.79 -0.87
CA ASP A 26 -5.79 0.64 -0.95
C ASP A 26 -6.76 1.34 0.04
N ASP A 27 -7.06 2.61 -0.11
CA ASP A 27 -7.81 3.42 0.86
C ASP A 27 -9.25 2.94 1.08
N HIS A 28 -10.01 2.75 0.02
CA HIS A 28 -11.44 2.45 0.09
C HIS A 28 -11.79 1.03 0.55
N ASP A 29 -10.88 0.10 0.46
CA ASP A 29 -11.00 -1.25 1.01
C ASP A 29 -10.32 -1.40 2.37
N TYR A 30 -9.34 -0.53 2.69
CA TYR A 30 -8.79 -0.37 4.02
C TYR A 30 -9.78 0.32 4.97
N GLY A 31 -10.39 1.45 4.53
CA GLY A 31 -11.26 2.24 5.41
C GLY A 31 -11.99 3.38 4.73
N ALA A 32 -11.55 4.58 5.00
CA ALA A 32 -12.07 5.82 4.42
C ALA A 32 -11.12 6.35 3.35
N ASN A 33 -11.62 7.26 2.51
CA ASN A 33 -10.80 7.92 1.48
C ASN A 33 -9.53 8.52 2.08
N ASP A 34 -8.40 8.22 1.47
CA ASP A 34 -7.07 8.67 1.86
C ASP A 34 -6.70 8.38 3.34
N ALA A 35 -7.35 7.40 3.99
CA ALA A 35 -7.06 7.05 5.37
C ALA A 35 -5.68 6.37 5.52
N GLY A 36 -5.02 6.67 6.62
CA GLY A 36 -3.72 6.13 7.02
C GLY A 36 -3.75 5.54 8.44
N ASN A 37 -2.69 5.74 9.20
CA ASN A 37 -2.52 5.17 10.54
C ASN A 37 -3.56 5.62 11.56
N GLU A 38 -4.22 6.74 11.32
CA GLU A 38 -5.28 7.30 12.14
C GLU A 38 -6.61 6.53 12.06
N TYR A 39 -6.78 5.62 11.09
CA TYR A 39 -8.04 4.91 10.91
C TYR A 39 -8.32 3.96 12.09
N PRO A 40 -9.40 4.16 12.85
CA PRO A 40 -9.60 3.47 14.11
C PRO A 40 -9.92 1.98 13.97
N LEU A 41 -10.45 1.54 12.81
CA LEU A 41 -10.85 0.14 12.56
C LEU A 41 -9.83 -0.61 11.69
N LYS A 42 -8.59 -0.13 11.63
CA LYS A 42 -7.55 -0.73 10.76
C LYS A 42 -7.24 -2.19 11.08
N ALA A 43 -7.31 -2.58 12.35
CA ALA A 43 -7.06 -3.96 12.75
C ALA A 43 -8.17 -4.91 12.26
N GLU A 44 -9.42 -4.48 12.37
CA GLU A 44 -10.59 -5.22 11.87
C GLU A 44 -10.58 -5.29 10.35
N SER A 45 -10.28 -4.18 9.68
CA SER A 45 -10.15 -4.15 8.22
C SER A 45 -9.09 -5.12 7.71
N LYS A 46 -7.95 -5.21 8.44
CA LYS A 46 -6.90 -6.19 8.14
C LYS A 46 -7.42 -7.62 8.19
N GLN A 47 -8.15 -8.01 9.23
CA GLN A 47 -8.69 -9.36 9.33
C GLN A 47 -9.67 -9.66 8.19
N ILE A 48 -10.55 -8.72 7.86
CA ILE A 48 -11.53 -8.86 6.76
C ILE A 48 -10.82 -9.04 5.40
N MET A 49 -9.77 -8.27 5.12
CA MET A 49 -8.98 -8.41 3.91
C MET A 49 -8.28 -9.77 3.85
N LEU A 50 -7.64 -10.17 4.94
CA LEU A 50 -6.92 -11.44 5.02
C LEU A 50 -7.87 -12.65 4.88
N ASP A 51 -9.07 -12.58 5.45
CA ASP A 51 -10.12 -13.59 5.26
C ASP A 51 -10.57 -13.65 3.80
N PHE A 52 -10.73 -12.51 3.14
CA PHE A 52 -11.10 -12.44 1.73
C PHE A 52 -10.07 -13.10 0.82
N PHE A 53 -8.77 -12.87 1.06
CA PHE A 53 -7.69 -13.50 0.29
C PHE A 53 -7.40 -14.94 0.73
N GLY A 54 -8.07 -15.46 1.76
CA GLY A 54 -7.87 -16.83 2.24
C GLY A 54 -6.56 -17.03 2.97
N GLU A 55 -6.03 -15.98 3.60
CA GLU A 55 -4.80 -16.04 4.37
C GLU A 55 -4.95 -17.00 5.56
N PRO A 56 -4.03 -17.98 5.77
CA PRO A 56 -4.09 -18.91 6.88
C PRO A 56 -4.20 -18.22 8.25
N GLN A 57 -4.91 -18.85 9.19
CA GLN A 57 -5.12 -18.27 10.52
C GLN A 57 -3.83 -18.11 11.34
N ASP A 58 -2.85 -18.95 11.09
CA ASP A 58 -1.55 -18.98 11.73
C ASP A 58 -0.44 -18.25 10.93
N SER A 59 -0.78 -17.57 9.84
CA SER A 59 0.21 -16.89 9.01
C SER A 59 0.89 -15.74 9.74
N VAL A 60 2.17 -15.51 9.44
CA VAL A 60 2.93 -14.35 9.92
C VAL A 60 2.26 -13.03 9.53
N ARG A 61 1.69 -12.97 8.31
CA ARG A 61 0.97 -11.79 7.81
C ARG A 61 -0.21 -11.42 8.71
N ARG A 62 -0.95 -12.42 9.19
CA ARG A 62 -2.09 -12.23 10.09
C ARG A 62 -1.66 -11.81 11.48
N GLN A 63 -0.61 -12.42 12.01
CA GLN A 63 -0.08 -12.15 13.37
C GLN A 63 0.67 -10.82 13.48
N ARG A 64 1.17 -10.29 12.38
CA ARG A 64 1.93 -9.03 12.34
C ARG A 64 1.10 -7.88 12.89
N ALA A 65 1.64 -7.12 13.84
CA ALA A 65 0.93 -6.03 14.51
C ALA A 65 0.92 -4.72 13.69
N ASP A 66 1.87 -4.55 12.78
CA ASP A 66 2.23 -3.30 12.12
C ASP A 66 1.87 -3.25 10.62
N GLY A 67 0.91 -4.02 10.18
CA GLY A 67 0.42 -3.97 8.81
C GLY A 67 0.14 -5.33 8.19
N ALA A 68 -0.22 -5.31 6.92
CA ALA A 68 -0.59 -6.47 6.13
C ALA A 68 0.38 -6.73 4.94
N TYR A 69 1.56 -6.12 4.96
CA TYR A 69 2.58 -6.30 3.94
C TYR A 69 3.06 -7.77 3.86
N THR A 70 3.43 -8.19 2.66
CA THR A 70 3.85 -9.58 2.37
C THR A 70 4.66 -9.63 1.09
N SER A 71 5.31 -10.77 0.84
CA SER A 71 5.96 -11.05 -0.43
C SER A 71 5.70 -12.48 -0.88
N TYR A 72 5.87 -12.73 -2.16
CA TYR A 72 5.75 -14.03 -2.79
C TYR A 72 6.93 -14.25 -3.73
N MET A 73 7.57 -15.42 -3.64
CA MET A 73 8.54 -15.88 -4.60
C MET A 73 7.88 -16.90 -5.52
N LEU A 74 7.85 -16.65 -6.81
CA LEU A 74 7.20 -17.48 -7.83
C LEU A 74 8.26 -17.90 -8.88
N GLY A 75 8.04 -19.05 -9.50
CA GLY A 75 8.94 -19.57 -10.54
C GLY A 75 9.92 -20.61 -10.00
N GLU A 76 10.67 -21.21 -10.93
CA GLU A 76 11.75 -22.16 -10.64
C GLU A 76 13.09 -21.42 -10.56
N THR A 77 14.11 -22.07 -10.00
CA THR A 77 15.46 -21.51 -9.90
C THR A 77 15.96 -21.03 -11.27
N GLY A 78 16.37 -19.77 -11.35
CA GLY A 78 16.79 -19.09 -12.58
C GLY A 78 15.65 -18.48 -13.40
N GLN A 79 14.43 -18.50 -12.89
CA GLN A 79 13.23 -17.83 -13.43
C GLN A 79 12.35 -17.27 -12.29
N GLU A 80 13.00 -16.81 -11.22
CA GLU A 80 12.29 -16.36 -10.03
C GLU A 80 11.73 -14.96 -10.20
N VAL A 81 10.45 -14.82 -9.89
CA VAL A 81 9.76 -13.52 -9.79
C VAL A 81 9.42 -13.26 -8.33
N HIS A 82 10.00 -12.23 -7.76
CA HIS A 82 9.72 -11.80 -6.39
C HIS A 82 8.69 -10.65 -6.39
N ILE A 83 7.49 -10.94 -5.92
CA ILE A 83 6.42 -9.95 -5.77
C ILE A 83 6.44 -9.43 -4.34
N ILE A 84 6.73 -8.16 -4.15
CA ILE A 84 6.84 -7.48 -2.86
C ILE A 84 5.65 -6.52 -2.74
N MET A 85 4.80 -6.71 -1.74
CA MET A 85 3.55 -5.99 -1.55
C MET A 85 3.60 -5.20 -0.24
N PRO A 86 4.10 -3.95 -0.24
CA PRO A 86 4.08 -3.11 0.95
C PRO A 86 2.66 -2.68 1.32
N ASP A 87 2.42 -2.47 2.60
CA ASP A 87 1.19 -1.89 3.13
C ASP A 87 1.35 -0.37 3.26
N LEU A 88 0.71 0.36 2.36
CA LEU A 88 0.82 1.82 2.26
C LEU A 88 -0.25 2.56 3.06
N ARG A 89 -0.97 1.85 3.95
CA ARG A 89 -2.07 2.43 4.74
C ARG A 89 -1.84 2.33 6.24
N TYR A 90 -1.49 1.16 6.73
CA TYR A 90 -1.54 0.83 8.15
C TYR A 90 -0.66 1.74 9.02
N ASN A 91 0.52 2.10 8.53
CA ASN A 91 1.49 2.95 9.23
C ASN A 91 1.64 4.35 8.62
N ARG A 92 1.02 4.60 7.46
CA ARG A 92 1.17 5.88 6.76
C ARG A 92 0.75 7.05 7.66
N GLY A 93 1.65 7.98 7.82
CA GLY A 93 1.39 9.23 8.54
C GLY A 93 0.29 10.08 7.88
N ALA A 94 -0.20 11.06 8.61
CA ALA A 94 -1.21 11.98 8.10
C ALA A 94 -0.71 12.73 6.86
N LEU A 95 -1.60 12.90 5.87
CA LEU A 95 -1.33 13.75 4.72
C LEU A 95 -1.37 15.23 5.11
N ASN A 96 -0.44 16.00 4.56
CA ASN A 96 -0.36 17.43 4.78
C ASN A 96 -1.36 18.15 3.85
N SER A 97 -2.55 18.47 4.33
CA SER A 97 -3.58 19.16 3.56
C SER A 97 -3.33 20.66 3.52
N VAL A 98 -3.47 21.26 2.35
CA VAL A 98 -3.52 22.73 2.20
C VAL A 98 -4.81 23.30 2.78
N GLY A 99 -4.81 24.59 3.09
CA GLY A 99 -5.99 25.28 3.59
C GLY A 99 -7.14 25.27 2.55
N ARG A 100 -8.39 25.25 3.05
CA ARG A 100 -9.59 25.22 2.18
C ARG A 100 -9.60 26.37 1.15
N LEU A 101 -9.16 27.56 1.53
CA LEU A 101 -9.12 28.72 0.63
C LEU A 101 -8.15 28.46 -0.52
N GLU A 102 -6.95 28.02 -0.23
CA GLU A 102 -5.93 27.68 -1.23
C GLU A 102 -6.46 26.59 -2.16
N TYR A 103 -7.03 25.53 -1.61
CA TYR A 103 -7.59 24.45 -2.42
C TYR A 103 -8.60 24.95 -3.43
N VAL A 104 -9.63 25.70 -2.97
CA VAL A 104 -10.73 26.14 -3.82
C VAL A 104 -10.29 27.19 -4.84
N THR A 105 -9.35 28.10 -4.49
CA THR A 105 -8.99 29.23 -5.36
C THR A 105 -7.78 28.95 -6.26
N GLN A 106 -6.89 28.02 -5.88
CA GLN A 106 -5.63 27.81 -6.59
C GLN A 106 -5.50 26.40 -7.15
N ARG A 107 -5.88 25.37 -6.38
CA ARG A 107 -5.62 23.98 -6.73
C ARG A 107 -6.74 23.35 -7.56
N ALA A 108 -7.96 23.38 -7.06
CA ALA A 108 -9.09 22.77 -7.76
C ALA A 108 -9.31 23.31 -9.18
N PRO A 109 -9.19 24.65 -9.46
CA PRO A 109 -9.27 25.16 -10.84
C PRO A 109 -8.17 24.61 -11.77
N ASN A 110 -7.03 24.20 -11.20
CA ASN A 110 -5.91 23.60 -11.94
C ASN A 110 -5.91 22.07 -11.88
N GLN A 111 -7.02 21.44 -11.44
CA GLN A 111 -7.16 19.98 -11.29
C GLN A 111 -6.12 19.36 -10.34
N GLN A 112 -5.63 20.12 -9.39
CA GLN A 112 -4.71 19.67 -8.36
C GLN A 112 -5.46 19.26 -7.09
N GLY A 113 -4.94 18.26 -6.39
CA GLY A 113 -5.46 17.76 -5.14
C GLY A 113 -5.14 18.67 -3.93
N PRO A 114 -5.70 18.32 -2.76
CA PRO A 114 -5.57 19.12 -1.54
C PRO A 114 -4.27 18.91 -0.77
N TYR A 115 -3.36 18.05 -1.25
CA TYR A 115 -2.18 17.65 -0.48
C TYR A 115 -0.89 18.35 -0.94
N SER A 116 0.01 18.54 0.00
CA SER A 116 1.37 19.02 -0.21
C SER A 116 2.37 18.02 0.37
N PRO A 117 3.61 17.99 -0.12
CA PRO A 117 4.65 17.21 0.53
C PRO A 117 4.76 17.51 2.02
N SER A 118 4.93 16.47 2.83
CA SER A 118 5.06 16.63 4.27
C SER A 118 6.42 17.27 4.61
N ALA A 119 6.37 18.34 5.38
CA ALA A 119 7.54 18.95 6.01
C ALA A 119 7.79 18.40 7.43
N ILE A 120 6.96 17.47 7.89
CA ILE A 120 7.05 16.90 9.24
C ILE A 120 8.24 15.94 9.28
N SER A 121 9.22 16.21 10.13
CA SER A 121 10.32 15.29 10.37
C SER A 121 9.78 13.96 10.94
N GLY A 122 10.18 12.84 10.32
CA GLY A 122 9.72 11.52 10.72
C GLY A 122 8.34 11.12 10.20
N ALA A 123 7.70 11.93 9.36
CA ALA A 123 6.53 11.48 8.62
C ALA A 123 6.93 10.32 7.70
N SER A 124 6.23 9.20 7.78
CA SER A 124 6.59 7.98 7.05
C SER A 124 5.39 7.39 6.31
N MET A 125 5.67 6.82 5.14
CA MET A 125 4.74 6.01 4.38
C MET A 125 4.58 4.61 4.96
N LEU A 126 5.69 3.98 5.40
CA LEU A 126 5.73 2.56 5.78
C LEU A 126 5.89 2.33 7.29
N GLY A 127 6.54 3.25 8.02
CA GLY A 127 7.04 2.99 9.37
C GLY A 127 8.30 2.11 9.36
N GLU A 128 9.13 2.22 10.41
CA GLU A 128 10.49 1.67 10.40
C GLU A 128 10.54 0.13 10.33
N GLN A 129 9.62 -0.57 10.97
CA GLN A 129 9.61 -2.04 10.92
C GLN A 129 9.34 -2.56 9.50
N GLN A 130 8.43 -1.92 8.77
CA GLN A 130 8.16 -2.29 7.39
C GLN A 130 9.29 -1.89 6.45
N TRP A 131 10.00 -0.77 6.72
CA TRP A 131 11.20 -0.41 5.98
C TRP A 131 12.29 -1.48 6.10
N GLN A 132 12.59 -1.94 7.32
CA GLN A 132 13.56 -3.01 7.55
C GLN A 132 13.17 -4.31 6.84
N TRP A 133 11.88 -4.63 6.84
CA TRP A 133 11.37 -5.77 6.08
C TRP A 133 11.56 -5.57 4.56
N LEU A 134 11.25 -4.40 4.03
CA LEU A 134 11.39 -4.11 2.59
C LEU A 134 12.85 -4.20 2.13
N GLU A 135 13.79 -3.69 2.91
CA GLU A 135 15.23 -3.83 2.68
C GLU A 135 15.65 -5.32 2.60
N GLN A 136 15.17 -6.12 3.56
CA GLN A 136 15.44 -7.57 3.56
C GLN A 136 14.83 -8.28 2.34
N GLU A 137 13.62 -7.90 1.94
CA GLU A 137 12.99 -8.46 0.75
C GLU A 137 13.74 -8.07 -0.53
N LEU A 138 14.13 -6.83 -0.67
CA LEU A 138 14.89 -6.36 -1.83
C LEU A 138 16.30 -6.98 -1.92
N ALA A 139 16.88 -7.37 -0.80
CA ALA A 139 18.18 -8.06 -0.79
C ALA A 139 18.11 -9.54 -1.24
N LYS A 140 16.92 -10.15 -1.27
CA LYS A 140 16.78 -11.55 -1.74
C LYS A 140 17.07 -11.65 -3.22
N PRO A 141 17.78 -12.72 -3.67
CA PRO A 141 17.99 -12.93 -5.10
C PRO A 141 16.67 -13.26 -5.80
N ALA A 142 16.47 -12.70 -6.99
CA ALA A 142 15.41 -13.05 -7.94
C ALA A 142 15.75 -12.44 -9.30
N ASP A 143 15.30 -13.08 -10.38
CA ASP A 143 15.53 -12.59 -11.74
C ASP A 143 14.69 -11.34 -12.05
N VAL A 144 13.49 -11.28 -11.48
CA VAL A 144 12.60 -10.10 -11.57
C VAL A 144 12.05 -9.76 -10.19
N LYS A 145 12.11 -8.50 -9.80
CA LYS A 145 11.44 -7.99 -8.60
C LYS A 145 10.32 -7.04 -8.99
N ILE A 146 9.14 -7.23 -8.40
CA ILE A 146 7.95 -6.40 -8.60
C ILE A 146 7.54 -5.82 -7.26
N ILE A 147 7.62 -4.50 -7.10
CA ILE A 147 7.05 -3.81 -5.94
C ILE A 147 5.62 -3.40 -6.31
N ALA A 148 4.64 -4.06 -5.70
CA ALA A 148 3.23 -3.78 -5.93
C ALA A 148 2.73 -2.66 -5.00
N SER A 149 2.89 -1.43 -5.44
CA SER A 149 2.47 -0.23 -4.72
C SER A 149 1.03 0.13 -5.06
N SER A 150 0.15 0.28 -4.07
CA SER A 150 -1.23 0.76 -4.26
C SER A 150 -1.30 2.28 -4.46
N ILE A 151 -0.25 3.00 -4.10
CA ILE A 151 -0.11 4.45 -4.24
C ILE A 151 0.96 4.75 -5.29
N GLN A 152 0.74 5.78 -6.10
CA GLN A 152 1.63 6.16 -7.20
C GLN A 152 3.03 6.52 -6.70
N VAL A 153 4.06 5.86 -7.24
CA VAL A 153 5.47 6.04 -6.83
C VAL A 153 6.12 7.21 -7.56
N LEU A 154 5.96 7.29 -8.89
CA LEU A 154 6.68 8.23 -9.76
C LEU A 154 5.91 9.51 -10.07
N ALA A 155 4.66 9.63 -9.56
CA ALA A 155 3.86 10.82 -9.84
C ALA A 155 4.53 12.06 -9.24
N GLU A 156 4.78 13.06 -10.08
CA GLU A 156 5.18 14.39 -9.65
C GLU A 156 4.04 15.07 -8.87
N PHE A 157 4.32 16.22 -8.29
CA PHE A 157 3.38 16.93 -7.46
C PHE A 157 2.07 17.27 -8.22
N SER A 158 1.07 16.41 -8.09
CA SER A 158 -0.29 16.63 -8.59
C SER A 158 -1.23 17.16 -7.50
N GLY A 159 -0.80 17.12 -6.24
CA GLY A 159 -1.59 17.45 -5.07
C GLY A 159 -2.56 16.35 -4.64
N TRP A 160 -2.59 15.20 -5.33
CA TRP A 160 -3.29 13.99 -4.91
C TRP A 160 -2.36 13.07 -4.12
N GLU A 161 -2.91 12.03 -3.53
CA GLU A 161 -2.14 11.05 -2.77
C GLU A 161 -1.10 10.35 -3.65
N ALA A 162 0.17 10.42 -3.24
CA ALA A 162 1.31 9.82 -3.91
C ALA A 162 2.47 9.63 -2.92
N TRP A 163 3.49 8.84 -3.28
CA TRP A 163 4.73 8.74 -2.50
C TRP A 163 5.40 10.10 -2.32
N HIS A 164 5.24 11.00 -3.30
CA HIS A 164 5.77 12.37 -3.22
C HIS A 164 5.21 13.19 -2.03
N ASN A 165 4.11 12.78 -1.42
CA ASN A 165 3.65 13.39 -0.16
C ASN A 165 4.60 13.11 1.02
N PHE A 166 5.46 12.10 0.90
CA PHE A 166 6.49 11.69 1.87
C PHE A 166 7.86 11.64 1.17
N PRO A 167 8.46 12.80 0.86
CA PRO A 167 9.62 12.86 -0.04
C PRO A 167 10.85 12.12 0.50
N ALA A 168 11.05 12.09 1.82
CA ALA A 168 12.14 11.33 2.42
C ALA A 168 11.97 9.81 2.22
N ASP A 169 10.75 9.31 2.36
CA ASP A 169 10.44 7.90 2.13
C ASP A 169 10.50 7.55 0.64
N GLN A 170 10.05 8.44 -0.24
CA GLN A 170 10.18 8.27 -1.69
C GLN A 170 11.65 8.16 -2.11
N GLN A 171 12.51 9.04 -1.59
CA GLN A 171 13.94 8.99 -1.87
C GLN A 171 14.58 7.72 -1.31
N ARG A 172 14.23 7.33 -0.06
CA ARG A 172 14.71 6.07 0.54
C ARG A 172 14.35 4.86 -0.34
N LEU A 173 13.12 4.84 -0.91
CA LEU A 173 12.73 3.77 -1.82
C LEU A 173 13.61 3.74 -3.07
N PHE A 174 13.90 4.90 -3.66
CA PHE A 174 14.77 4.96 -4.85
C PHE A 174 16.19 4.52 -4.53
N ASP A 175 16.76 4.98 -3.42
CA ASP A 175 18.10 4.59 -2.97
C ASP A 175 18.23 3.07 -2.71
N LEU A 176 17.12 2.39 -2.40
CA LEU A 176 17.10 0.93 -2.16
C LEU A 176 16.98 0.10 -3.44
N ILE A 177 16.47 0.67 -4.52
CA ILE A 177 16.30 -0.06 -5.79
C ILE A 177 17.39 0.25 -6.82
N GLU A 178 18.25 1.22 -6.57
CA GLU A 178 19.47 1.48 -7.33
C GLU A 178 20.58 0.46 -6.99
#